data_1bd69f77e7a5bba843cf41d19daca7d8
#
_entry.id   1bd69f77e7a5bba843cf41d19daca7d8
#
_cell.length_a   1.000
_cell.length_b   1.000
_cell.length_c   1.000
_cell.angle_alpha   90.00
_cell.angle_beta   90.00
_cell.angle_gamma   90.00
#
_symmetry.space_group_name_H-M   'P 1'
#
loop_
_entity.id
_entity.type
_entity.pdbx_description
1 polymer ?
#
loop_
_entity_poly.entity_id
_entity_poly.type
_entity_poly.pdbx_seq_one_letter_code
_entity_poly.pdbx_strand_id
1 'polypeptide(L)'
;MNKVNKVNYIIEELENLFPKVPVPLNHKDPYTLLIAVLLSAQCTDERVNQITPILFKKADNPYDMIKLSVEEIKEIIKPCGLSPMKSKGIYGLSKIIIEKHNGYVPKTFEHLEELPAVGHKTASVVMSQAFGIPAFPVDTHIHRLMYRWGLSNGSSVVQTEKDAKRLFPEKKWNKLHLQIIYYARKYSPARGWNIDNDIICLLYTSDAADDLRC
;
A
#
# COMPACT_ATOMS: atom_id res chain seq x y z
N MET A 1 -4.00 -20.42 -21.64
CA MET A 1 -2.82 -19.50 -21.81
C MET A 1 -1.74 -19.84 -20.79
N ASN A 2 -0.45 -19.88 -21.18
CA ASN A 2 0.60 -20.13 -20.20
C ASN A 2 0.79 -18.93 -19.23
N LYS A 3 1.42 -19.18 -18.07
CA LYS A 3 1.57 -18.18 -17.01
C LYS A 3 2.31 -16.91 -17.43
N VAL A 4 3.26 -17.02 -18.36
CA VAL A 4 4.05 -15.88 -18.87
C VAL A 4 3.18 -14.99 -19.75
N ASN A 5 2.41 -15.55 -20.66
CA ASN A 5 1.49 -14.80 -21.52
C ASN A 5 0.41 -14.09 -20.67
N LYS A 6 -0.05 -14.74 -19.61
CA LYS A 6 -1.00 -14.18 -18.65
C LYS A 6 -0.45 -12.93 -17.95
N VAL A 7 0.77 -13.02 -17.46
CA VAL A 7 1.45 -11.90 -16.78
C VAL A 7 1.64 -10.72 -17.74
N ASN A 8 2.09 -10.96 -18.97
CA ASN A 8 2.28 -9.92 -19.97
C ASN A 8 0.97 -9.23 -20.32
N TYR A 9 -0.09 -10.00 -20.54
CA TYR A 9 -1.42 -9.47 -20.79
C TYR A 9 -1.92 -8.58 -19.63
N ILE A 10 -1.80 -9.05 -18.38
CA ILE A 10 -2.20 -8.26 -17.19
C ILE A 10 -1.43 -6.94 -17.13
N ILE A 11 -0.13 -6.95 -17.41
CA ILE A 11 0.70 -5.74 -17.43
C ILE A 11 0.21 -4.76 -18.51
N GLU A 12 -0.10 -5.26 -19.70
CA GLU A 12 -0.58 -4.43 -20.83
C GLU A 12 -1.95 -3.82 -20.52
N GLU A 13 -2.89 -4.62 -20.00
CA GLU A 13 -4.22 -4.12 -19.64
C GLU A 13 -4.16 -3.09 -18.51
N LEU A 14 -3.36 -3.35 -17.49
CA LEU A 14 -3.19 -2.39 -16.39
C LEU A 14 -2.53 -1.09 -16.89
N GLU A 15 -1.61 -1.16 -17.84
CA GLU A 15 -0.98 0.01 -18.43
C GLU A 15 -1.96 0.81 -19.29
N ASN A 16 -2.81 0.14 -20.07
CA ASN A 16 -3.84 0.77 -20.89
C ASN A 16 -4.92 1.44 -20.01
N LEU A 17 -5.40 0.76 -18.98
CA LEU A 17 -6.47 1.25 -18.11
C LEU A 17 -6.01 2.33 -17.13
N PHE A 18 -4.77 2.23 -16.66
CA PHE A 18 -4.21 3.08 -15.61
C PHE A 18 -2.78 3.54 -15.96
N PRO A 19 -2.60 4.32 -17.05
CA PRO A 19 -1.26 4.78 -17.46
C PRO A 19 -0.61 5.68 -16.42
N LYS A 20 -1.42 6.37 -15.60
CA LYS A 20 -0.97 7.20 -14.47
C LYS A 20 -1.70 6.80 -13.20
N VAL A 21 -0.94 6.52 -12.16
CA VAL A 21 -1.45 6.10 -10.85
C VAL A 21 -0.78 6.93 -9.76
N PRO A 22 -1.38 8.05 -9.35
CA PRO A 22 -0.85 8.83 -8.24
C PRO A 22 -0.95 8.04 -6.94
N VAL A 23 -0.05 8.33 -6.00
CA VAL A 23 -0.19 7.83 -4.62
C VAL A 23 -1.47 8.43 -4.03
N PRO A 24 -2.39 7.61 -3.49
CA PRO A 24 -3.71 8.11 -3.08
C PRO A 24 -3.66 8.94 -1.78
N LEU A 25 -2.56 8.86 -1.01
CA LEU A 25 -2.38 9.59 0.23
C LEU A 25 -1.61 10.89 -0.01
N ASN A 26 -2.19 12.02 0.42
CA ASN A 26 -1.57 13.33 0.31
C ASN A 26 -0.35 13.42 1.24
N HIS A 27 0.78 13.80 0.67
CA HIS A 27 2.06 13.96 1.38
C HIS A 27 2.96 14.96 0.64
N LYS A 28 3.98 15.48 1.32
CA LYS A 28 4.98 16.39 0.73
C LYS A 28 6.40 15.79 0.70
N ASP A 29 6.67 14.83 1.58
CA ASP A 29 7.99 14.25 1.81
C ASP A 29 7.87 12.82 2.37
N PRO A 30 8.99 12.08 2.52
CA PRO A 30 8.96 10.71 3.07
C PRO A 30 8.38 10.60 4.48
N TYR A 31 8.55 11.62 5.34
CA TYR A 31 8.02 11.59 6.69
C TYR A 31 6.49 11.70 6.70
N THR A 32 5.95 12.68 5.99
CA THR A 32 4.50 12.87 5.88
C THR A 32 3.82 11.69 5.18
N LEU A 33 4.49 11.04 4.20
CA LEU A 33 4.02 9.80 3.61
C LEU A 33 3.98 8.66 4.64
N LEU A 34 5.05 8.47 5.41
CA LEU A 34 5.12 7.43 6.45
C LEU A 34 3.97 7.58 7.45
N ILE A 35 3.71 8.80 7.94
CA ILE A 35 2.59 9.08 8.84
C ILE A 35 1.23 8.79 8.17
N ALA A 36 1.04 9.23 6.92
CA ALA A 36 -0.21 8.99 6.20
C ALA A 36 -0.46 7.49 5.97
N VAL A 37 0.57 6.72 5.61
CA VAL A 37 0.48 5.26 5.44
C VAL A 37 0.18 4.57 6.77
N LEU A 38 0.79 4.98 7.87
CA LEU A 38 0.46 4.46 9.20
C LEU A 38 -1.01 4.73 9.55
N LEU A 39 -1.50 5.95 9.26
CA LEU A 39 -2.89 6.32 9.51
C LEU A 39 -3.88 5.53 8.64
N SER A 40 -3.48 5.10 7.43
CA SER A 40 -4.36 4.35 6.51
C SER A 40 -4.66 2.92 6.97
N ALA A 41 -3.95 2.39 7.98
CA ALA A 41 -4.29 1.09 8.55
C ALA A 41 -5.73 1.08 9.10
N GLN A 42 -6.59 0.24 8.50
CA GLN A 42 -8.04 0.16 8.80
C GLN A 42 -8.77 1.53 8.68
N CYS A 43 -8.34 2.38 7.76
CA CYS A 43 -8.95 3.68 7.49
C CYS A 43 -8.93 3.94 5.99
N THR A 44 -9.94 4.65 5.47
CA THR A 44 -9.99 5.00 4.04
C THR A 44 -9.01 6.13 3.73
N ASP A 45 -8.50 6.14 2.48
CA ASP A 45 -7.57 7.18 2.02
C ASP A 45 -8.20 8.58 2.12
N GLU A 46 -9.51 8.70 1.80
CA GLU A 46 -10.25 9.95 1.91
C GLU A 46 -10.27 10.49 3.34
N ARG A 47 -10.49 9.60 4.33
CA ARG A 47 -10.48 10.00 5.74
C ARG A 47 -9.09 10.41 6.19
N VAL A 48 -8.06 9.69 5.79
CA VAL A 48 -6.67 10.07 6.08
C VAL A 48 -6.36 11.43 5.48
N ASN A 49 -6.73 11.67 4.22
CA ASN A 49 -6.50 12.94 3.52
C ASN A 49 -7.30 14.13 4.11
N GLN A 50 -8.39 13.88 4.84
CA GLN A 50 -9.10 14.91 5.61
C GLN A 50 -8.38 15.27 6.91
N ILE A 51 -7.71 14.33 7.54
CA ILE A 51 -7.12 14.48 8.86
C ILE A 51 -5.66 14.93 8.81
N THR A 52 -4.88 14.40 7.85
CA THR A 52 -3.45 14.74 7.74
C THR A 52 -3.15 16.22 7.60
N PRO A 53 -3.92 17.06 6.89
CA PRO A 53 -3.69 18.51 6.86
C PRO A 53 -3.81 19.17 8.24
N ILE A 54 -4.71 18.68 9.10
CA ILE A 54 -4.89 19.20 10.46
C ILE A 54 -3.66 18.85 11.31
N LEU A 55 -3.19 17.61 11.23
CA LEU A 55 -2.00 17.16 11.95
C LEU A 55 -0.76 17.87 11.44
N PHE A 56 -0.57 17.92 10.12
CA PHE A 56 0.65 18.49 9.52
C PHE A 56 0.74 20.02 9.62
N LYS A 57 -0.38 20.69 9.81
CA LYS A 57 -0.35 22.13 10.15
C LYS A 57 0.30 22.38 11.52
N LYS A 58 0.21 21.42 12.45
CA LYS A 58 0.84 21.50 13.77
C LYS A 58 2.24 20.92 13.77
N ALA A 59 2.44 19.78 13.08
CA ALA A 59 3.68 19.02 13.10
C ALA A 59 3.81 18.20 11.81
N ASP A 60 4.65 18.62 10.89
CA ASP A 60 4.87 17.99 9.60
C ASP A 60 6.28 17.39 9.43
N ASN A 61 7.02 17.35 10.53
CA ASN A 61 8.36 16.78 10.64
C ASN A 61 8.54 16.13 12.02
N PRO A 62 9.54 15.24 12.21
CA PRO A 62 9.69 14.51 13.46
C PRO A 62 9.99 15.41 14.67
N TYR A 63 10.72 16.52 14.47
CA TYR A 63 11.09 17.43 15.58
C TYR A 63 9.89 18.18 16.14
N ASP A 64 8.96 18.59 15.30
CA ASP A 64 7.73 19.23 15.74
C ASP A 64 6.73 18.21 16.28
N MET A 65 6.71 17.00 15.71
CA MET A 65 5.80 15.95 16.15
C MET A 65 6.05 15.54 17.62
N ILE A 66 7.31 15.47 18.06
CA ILE A 66 7.61 15.12 19.47
C ILE A 66 7.33 16.25 20.46
N LYS A 67 7.06 17.48 19.99
CA LYS A 67 6.59 18.58 20.84
C LYS A 67 5.12 18.44 21.21
N LEU A 68 4.35 17.69 20.41
CA LEU A 68 2.97 17.35 20.75
C LEU A 68 2.97 16.18 21.74
N SER A 69 2.07 16.19 22.69
CA SER A 69 1.82 15.03 23.54
C SER A 69 1.13 13.91 22.74
N VAL A 70 1.29 12.66 23.19
CA VAL A 70 0.59 11.51 22.59
C VAL A 70 -0.92 11.73 22.60
N GLU A 71 -1.46 12.39 23.64
CA GLU A 71 -2.90 12.66 23.75
C GLU A 71 -3.36 13.72 22.73
N GLU A 72 -2.58 14.78 22.47
CA GLU A 72 -2.88 15.76 21.42
C GLU A 72 -2.89 15.12 20.03
N ILE A 73 -1.89 14.27 19.72
CA ILE A 73 -1.86 13.51 18.47
C ILE A 73 -3.11 12.62 18.38
N LYS A 74 -3.44 11.89 19.46
CA LYS A 74 -4.58 10.99 19.53
C LYS A 74 -5.90 11.69 19.23
N GLU A 75 -6.15 12.85 19.83
CA GLU A 75 -7.38 13.62 19.60
C GLU A 75 -7.50 14.09 18.14
N ILE A 76 -6.39 14.52 17.52
CA ILE A 76 -6.38 14.93 16.11
C ILE A 76 -6.71 13.75 15.19
N ILE A 77 -6.07 12.60 15.40
CA ILE A 77 -6.19 11.43 14.48
C ILE A 77 -7.36 10.50 14.82
N LYS A 78 -8.16 10.83 15.85
CA LYS A 78 -9.29 10.01 16.32
C LYS A 78 -10.23 9.52 15.21
N PRO A 79 -10.57 10.34 14.19
CA PRO A 79 -11.42 9.90 13.09
C PRO A 79 -10.81 8.80 12.21
N CYS A 80 -9.49 8.58 12.25
CA CYS A 80 -8.81 7.52 11.51
C CYS A 80 -8.90 6.14 12.18
N GLY A 81 -9.53 6.04 13.37
CA GLY A 81 -9.60 4.79 14.14
C GLY A 81 -8.26 4.35 14.74
N LEU A 82 -8.30 3.42 15.68
CA LEU A 82 -7.10 2.91 16.36
C LEU A 82 -6.19 4.01 16.93
N SER A 83 -6.76 5.17 17.25
CA SER A 83 -6.02 6.37 17.61
C SER A 83 -5.08 6.21 18.82
N PRO A 84 -5.39 5.41 19.87
CA PRO A 84 -4.46 5.20 20.97
C PRO A 84 -3.16 4.48 20.56
N MET A 85 -3.27 3.50 19.66
CA MET A 85 -2.11 2.76 19.14
C MET A 85 -1.34 3.62 18.13
N LYS A 86 -2.05 4.26 17.20
CA LYS A 86 -1.45 5.09 16.15
C LYS A 86 -0.73 6.30 16.73
N SER A 87 -1.29 7.00 17.73
CA SER A 87 -0.64 8.16 18.35
C SER A 87 0.66 7.80 19.06
N LYS A 88 0.66 6.71 19.82
CA LYS A 88 1.88 6.17 20.43
C LYS A 88 2.92 5.79 19.37
N GLY A 89 2.48 5.15 18.28
CA GLY A 89 3.32 4.79 17.14
C GLY A 89 3.94 6.04 16.49
N ILE A 90 3.15 7.05 16.16
CA ILE A 90 3.61 8.30 15.54
C ILE A 90 4.62 9.03 16.42
N TYR A 91 4.33 9.17 17.71
CA TYR A 91 5.25 9.79 18.65
C TYR A 91 6.56 8.99 18.77
N GLY A 92 6.46 7.67 18.96
CA GLY A 92 7.61 6.79 19.13
C GLY A 92 8.52 6.71 17.90
N LEU A 93 7.92 6.57 16.69
CA LEU A 93 8.71 6.54 15.46
C LEU A 93 9.41 7.88 15.21
N SER A 94 8.75 9.01 15.51
CA SER A 94 9.35 10.34 15.36
C SER A 94 10.56 10.51 16.27
N LYS A 95 10.47 10.04 17.52
CA LYS A 95 11.58 10.04 18.46
C LYS A 95 12.76 9.22 17.96
N ILE A 96 12.52 7.98 17.49
CA ILE A 96 13.57 7.12 16.95
C ILE A 96 14.20 7.71 15.68
N ILE A 97 13.41 8.29 14.80
CA ILE A 97 13.92 8.97 13.59
C ILE A 97 14.89 10.10 13.95
N ILE A 98 14.61 10.87 15.00
CA ILE A 98 15.54 11.88 15.48
C ILE A 98 16.78 11.26 16.09
N GLU A 99 16.63 10.32 17.02
CA GLU A 99 17.72 9.76 17.83
C GLU A 99 18.69 8.89 17.01
N LYS A 100 18.16 8.09 16.06
CA LYS A 100 18.95 7.12 15.32
C LYS A 100 19.20 7.49 13.85
N HIS A 101 18.39 8.37 13.28
CA HIS A 101 18.40 8.66 11.84
C HIS A 101 18.52 10.15 11.53
N ASN A 102 18.97 10.97 12.48
CA ASN A 102 19.21 12.41 12.30
C ASN A 102 18.01 13.19 11.73
N GLY A 103 16.79 12.77 12.08
CA GLY A 103 15.56 13.40 11.59
C GLY A 103 15.10 12.95 10.19
N TYR A 104 15.79 12.02 9.55
CA TYR A 104 15.45 11.51 8.21
C TYR A 104 14.81 10.12 8.29
N VAL A 105 13.79 9.90 7.49
CA VAL A 105 13.18 8.56 7.34
C VAL A 105 14.22 7.59 6.77
N PRO A 106 14.48 6.44 7.41
CA PRO A 106 15.45 5.47 6.92
C PRO A 106 15.02 4.87 5.58
N LYS A 107 16.02 4.44 4.75
CA LYS A 107 15.83 3.93 3.40
C LYS A 107 16.11 2.43 3.29
N THR A 108 15.94 1.68 4.37
CA THR A 108 16.06 0.22 4.38
C THR A 108 14.88 -0.42 5.08
N PHE A 109 14.51 -1.63 4.67
CA PHE A 109 13.44 -2.38 5.32
C PHE A 109 13.73 -2.62 6.80
N GLU A 110 14.95 -3.02 7.11
CA GLU A 110 15.40 -3.29 8.47
C GLU A 110 15.12 -2.11 9.39
N HIS A 111 15.61 -0.93 9.06
CA HIS A 111 15.42 0.25 9.89
C HIS A 111 13.99 0.79 9.90
N LEU A 112 13.24 0.62 8.79
CA LEU A 112 11.84 1.01 8.76
C LEU A 112 10.97 0.11 9.65
N GLU A 113 11.22 -1.19 9.63
CA GLU A 113 10.47 -2.18 10.42
C GLU A 113 10.82 -2.14 11.91
N GLU A 114 11.96 -1.54 12.30
CA GLU A 114 12.27 -1.23 13.70
C GLU A 114 11.43 -0.08 14.27
N LEU A 115 10.81 0.75 13.40
CA LEU A 115 10.01 1.88 13.86
C LEU A 115 8.67 1.41 14.44
N PRO A 116 8.23 1.96 15.58
CA PRO A 116 6.93 1.63 16.16
C PRO A 116 5.76 1.79 15.20
N ALA A 117 4.88 0.80 15.14
CA ALA A 117 3.71 0.74 14.27
C ALA A 117 4.02 0.71 12.76
N VAL A 118 5.26 0.45 12.37
CA VAL A 118 5.68 0.24 10.99
C VAL A 118 5.90 -1.25 10.75
N GLY A 119 4.97 -1.89 10.06
CA GLY A 119 5.12 -3.27 9.62
C GLY A 119 5.63 -3.35 8.18
N HIS A 120 5.88 -4.57 7.70
CA HIS A 120 6.43 -4.85 6.35
C HIS A 120 5.68 -4.15 5.22
N LYS A 121 4.33 -4.13 5.27
CA LYS A 121 3.53 -3.43 4.27
C LYS A 121 3.79 -1.92 4.26
N THR A 122 3.82 -1.30 5.45
CA THR A 122 4.08 0.15 5.57
C THR A 122 5.48 0.48 5.07
N ALA A 123 6.49 -0.30 5.48
CA ALA A 123 7.86 -0.17 4.99
C ALA A 123 7.93 -0.31 3.46
N SER A 124 7.26 -1.30 2.87
CA SER A 124 7.21 -1.52 1.42
C SER A 124 6.60 -0.33 0.68
N VAL A 125 5.53 0.29 1.19
CA VAL A 125 4.94 1.49 0.58
C VAL A 125 5.91 2.67 0.63
N VAL A 126 6.56 2.90 1.78
CA VAL A 126 7.53 3.99 1.94
C VAL A 126 8.74 3.78 1.02
N MET A 127 9.30 2.58 0.97
CA MET A 127 10.40 2.24 0.06
C MET A 127 10.04 2.52 -1.39
N SER A 128 8.88 2.05 -1.81
CA SER A 128 8.38 2.18 -3.18
C SER A 128 8.04 3.63 -3.54
N GLN A 129 7.25 4.32 -2.72
CA GLN A 129 6.64 5.59 -3.10
C GLN A 129 7.43 6.82 -2.66
N ALA A 130 8.14 6.76 -1.52
CA ALA A 130 8.98 7.88 -1.08
C ALA A 130 10.38 7.86 -1.70
N PHE A 131 10.94 6.68 -1.92
CA PHE A 131 12.34 6.52 -2.35
C PHE A 131 12.52 5.94 -3.75
N GLY A 132 11.45 5.47 -4.39
CA GLY A 132 11.53 4.83 -5.70
C GLY A 132 12.25 3.48 -5.69
N ILE A 133 12.56 2.93 -4.50
CA ILE A 133 13.22 1.64 -4.35
C ILE A 133 12.21 0.54 -4.66
N PRO A 134 12.56 -0.44 -5.54
CA PRO A 134 11.62 -1.48 -5.92
C PRO A 134 11.10 -2.27 -4.72
N ALA A 135 9.79 -2.19 -4.51
CA ALA A 135 9.05 -2.95 -3.50
C ALA A 135 7.67 -3.30 -4.03
N PHE A 136 7.11 -4.40 -3.55
CA PHE A 136 5.77 -4.85 -3.93
C PHE A 136 4.86 -4.95 -2.70
N PRO A 137 4.32 -3.82 -2.22
CA PRO A 137 3.43 -3.84 -1.05
C PRO A 137 2.18 -4.64 -1.36
N VAL A 138 1.90 -5.70 -0.61
CA VAL A 138 0.70 -6.51 -0.78
C VAL A 138 -0.34 -6.13 0.25
N ASP A 139 -1.45 -5.58 -0.22
CA ASP A 139 -2.65 -5.34 0.58
C ASP A 139 -3.74 -6.37 0.28
N THR A 140 -4.91 -6.18 0.89
CA THR A 140 -6.06 -7.07 0.66
C THR A 140 -6.57 -7.05 -0.78
N HIS A 141 -6.39 -5.95 -1.52
CA HIS A 141 -6.75 -5.85 -2.93
C HIS A 141 -5.82 -6.69 -3.80
N ILE A 142 -4.52 -6.51 -3.62
CA ILE A 142 -3.49 -7.24 -4.36
C ILE A 142 -3.56 -8.73 -4.04
N HIS A 143 -3.67 -9.09 -2.75
CA HIS A 143 -3.79 -10.48 -2.33
C HIS A 143 -4.98 -11.17 -3.01
N ARG A 144 -6.15 -10.52 -3.01
CA ARG A 144 -7.37 -11.03 -3.66
C ARG A 144 -7.20 -11.18 -5.16
N LEU A 145 -6.65 -10.18 -5.86
CA LEU A 145 -6.51 -10.22 -7.31
C LEU A 145 -5.46 -11.22 -7.78
N MET A 146 -4.33 -11.31 -7.09
CA MET A 146 -3.31 -12.32 -7.39
C MET A 146 -3.88 -13.73 -7.29
N TYR A 147 -4.79 -13.97 -6.33
CA TYR A 147 -5.52 -15.23 -6.22
C TYR A 147 -6.54 -15.39 -7.35
N ARG A 148 -7.42 -14.41 -7.59
CA ARG A 148 -8.43 -14.44 -8.66
C ARG A 148 -7.80 -14.67 -10.03
N TRP A 149 -6.68 -14.03 -10.30
CA TRP A 149 -5.93 -14.21 -11.54
C TRP A 149 -5.14 -15.52 -11.61
N GLY A 150 -5.18 -16.36 -10.59
CA GLY A 150 -4.43 -17.63 -10.54
C GLY A 150 -2.91 -17.43 -10.56
N LEU A 151 -2.44 -16.27 -10.15
CA LEU A 151 -1.01 -15.94 -10.06
C LEU A 151 -0.39 -16.32 -8.72
N SER A 152 -1.21 -16.43 -7.67
CA SER A 152 -0.84 -16.93 -6.34
C SER A 152 -1.90 -17.91 -5.82
N ASN A 153 -1.48 -18.83 -4.95
CA ASN A 153 -2.40 -19.75 -4.29
C ASN A 153 -3.22 -19.15 -3.15
N GLY A 154 -2.97 -17.87 -2.81
CA GLY A 154 -3.70 -17.15 -1.77
C GLY A 154 -3.48 -17.66 -0.33
N SER A 155 -2.44 -18.48 -0.08
CA SER A 155 -2.20 -19.08 1.25
C SER A 155 -1.82 -18.03 2.31
N SER A 156 -1.13 -16.98 1.91
CA SER A 156 -0.76 -15.85 2.78
C SER A 156 -0.35 -14.62 1.97
N VAL A 157 -0.36 -13.45 2.61
CA VAL A 157 0.17 -12.20 2.05
C VAL A 157 1.65 -12.33 1.68
N VAL A 158 2.44 -12.99 2.53
CA VAL A 158 3.87 -13.25 2.29
C VAL A 158 4.07 -14.11 1.04
N GLN A 159 3.25 -15.16 0.86
CA GLN A 159 3.34 -15.99 -0.34
C GLN A 159 2.93 -15.19 -1.58
N THR A 160 1.90 -14.38 -1.48
CA THR A 160 1.45 -13.50 -2.58
C THR A 160 2.55 -12.52 -3.01
N GLU A 161 3.26 -11.93 -2.06
CA GLU A 161 4.39 -11.04 -2.35
C GLU A 161 5.52 -11.77 -3.08
N LYS A 162 5.90 -12.97 -2.61
CA LYS A 162 6.90 -13.82 -3.27
C LYS A 162 6.49 -14.16 -4.71
N ASP A 163 5.23 -14.52 -4.90
CA ASP A 163 4.70 -14.86 -6.23
C ASP A 163 4.69 -13.63 -7.14
N ALA A 164 4.26 -12.46 -6.65
CA ALA A 164 4.27 -11.22 -7.41
C ALA A 164 5.70 -10.82 -7.83
N LYS A 165 6.64 -10.84 -6.90
CA LYS A 165 8.06 -10.52 -7.17
C LYS A 165 8.71 -11.49 -8.15
N ARG A 166 8.32 -12.76 -8.14
CA ARG A 166 8.80 -13.76 -9.10
C ARG A 166 8.22 -13.56 -10.51
N LEU A 167 6.96 -13.14 -10.60
CA LEU A 167 6.21 -13.09 -11.86
C LEU A 167 6.33 -11.75 -12.58
N PHE A 168 6.32 -10.65 -11.84
CA PHE A 168 6.38 -9.31 -12.41
C PHE A 168 7.82 -8.77 -12.48
N PRO A 169 8.19 -8.06 -13.57
CA PRO A 169 9.50 -7.42 -13.67
C PRO A 169 9.72 -6.39 -12.57
N GLU A 170 10.85 -6.45 -11.88
CA GLU A 170 11.18 -5.59 -10.74
C GLU A 170 11.01 -4.09 -11.03
N LYS A 171 11.45 -3.64 -12.20
CA LYS A 171 11.32 -2.25 -12.65
C LYS A 171 9.88 -1.73 -12.74
N LYS A 172 8.89 -2.64 -12.72
CA LYS A 172 7.47 -2.29 -12.79
C LYS A 172 6.76 -2.34 -11.42
N TRP A 173 7.37 -2.89 -10.37
CA TRP A 173 6.71 -3.14 -9.09
C TRP A 173 6.06 -1.90 -8.49
N ASN A 174 6.80 -0.77 -8.46
CA ASN A 174 6.31 0.47 -7.84
C ASN A 174 5.08 1.06 -8.53
N LYS A 175 4.89 0.81 -9.81
CA LYS A 175 3.70 1.23 -10.55
C LYS A 175 2.61 0.16 -10.50
N LEU A 176 2.97 -1.10 -10.72
CA LEU A 176 2.01 -2.20 -10.80
C LEU A 176 1.18 -2.38 -9.55
N HIS A 177 1.77 -2.26 -8.34
CA HIS A 177 0.98 -2.42 -7.13
C HIS A 177 -0.12 -1.36 -7.02
N LEU A 178 0.14 -0.11 -7.43
CA LEU A 178 -0.90 0.92 -7.50
C LEU A 178 -1.93 0.62 -8.58
N GLN A 179 -1.50 0.23 -9.78
CA GLN A 179 -2.40 -0.14 -10.87
C GLN A 179 -3.35 -1.27 -10.45
N ILE A 180 -2.85 -2.29 -9.77
CA ILE A 180 -3.66 -3.41 -9.24
C ILE A 180 -4.67 -2.92 -8.20
N ILE A 181 -4.30 -2.00 -7.31
CA ILE A 181 -5.21 -1.42 -6.33
C ILE A 181 -6.33 -0.63 -7.02
N TYR A 182 -5.99 0.23 -7.99
CA TYR A 182 -6.98 1.00 -8.77
C TYR A 182 -7.92 0.07 -9.55
N TYR A 183 -7.36 -0.94 -10.19
CA TYR A 183 -8.14 -1.97 -10.88
C TYR A 183 -9.11 -2.69 -9.94
N ALA A 184 -8.60 -3.14 -8.79
CA ALA A 184 -9.39 -3.85 -7.78
C ALA A 184 -10.58 -3.03 -7.28
N ARG A 185 -10.37 -1.74 -7.07
CA ARG A 185 -11.44 -0.83 -6.62
C ARG A 185 -12.53 -0.64 -7.67
N LYS A 186 -12.15 -0.58 -8.95
CA LYS A 186 -13.05 -0.28 -10.05
C LYS A 186 -13.75 -1.51 -10.62
N TYR A 187 -13.00 -2.57 -10.88
CA TYR A 187 -13.47 -3.72 -11.66
C TYR A 187 -13.63 -5.00 -10.83
N SER A 188 -12.90 -5.14 -9.72
CA SER A 188 -12.87 -6.38 -8.94
C SER A 188 -12.99 -6.13 -7.43
N PRO A 189 -14.09 -5.48 -6.98
CA PRO A 189 -14.30 -5.17 -5.56
C PRO A 189 -14.43 -6.44 -4.71
N ALA A 190 -14.24 -6.31 -3.37
CA ALA A 190 -14.38 -7.43 -2.44
C ALA A 190 -15.84 -7.86 -2.26
N ARG A 191 -16.78 -6.91 -2.36
CA ARG A 191 -18.22 -7.15 -2.23
C ARG A 191 -18.90 -6.74 -3.52
N GLY A 192 -19.91 -7.52 -3.95
CA GLY A 192 -20.65 -7.24 -5.19
C GLY A 192 -19.80 -7.43 -6.46
N TRP A 193 -18.72 -8.24 -6.37
CA TRP A 193 -17.93 -8.58 -7.54
C TRP A 193 -18.78 -9.38 -8.53
N ASN A 194 -18.74 -8.96 -9.80
CA ASN A 194 -19.32 -9.69 -10.92
C ASN A 194 -18.22 -9.91 -11.96
N ILE A 195 -18.05 -11.17 -12.38
CA ILE A 195 -17.03 -11.55 -13.36
C ILE A 195 -17.22 -10.82 -14.70
N ASP A 196 -18.47 -10.56 -15.11
CA ASP A 196 -18.79 -9.86 -16.37
C ASP A 196 -18.22 -8.43 -16.43
N ASN A 197 -17.91 -7.85 -15.27
CA ASN A 197 -17.30 -6.54 -15.16
C ASN A 197 -15.77 -6.60 -14.94
N ASP A 198 -15.22 -7.80 -14.73
CA ASP A 198 -13.80 -7.99 -14.47
C ASP A 198 -13.07 -8.36 -15.76
N ILE A 199 -12.63 -7.34 -16.49
CA ILE A 199 -12.04 -7.44 -17.84
C ILE A 199 -10.89 -8.46 -17.88
N ILE A 200 -10.04 -8.47 -16.86
CA ILE A 200 -8.90 -9.38 -16.79
C ILE A 200 -9.38 -10.82 -16.53
N CYS A 201 -10.33 -11.02 -15.64
CA CYS A 201 -10.89 -12.34 -15.36
C CYS A 201 -11.69 -12.92 -16.55
N LEU A 202 -12.50 -12.11 -17.25
CA LEU A 202 -13.31 -12.53 -18.39
C LEU A 202 -12.50 -13.23 -19.49
N LEU A 203 -11.31 -12.69 -19.79
CA LEU A 203 -10.47 -13.24 -20.85
C LEU A 203 -9.87 -14.62 -20.52
N TYR A 204 -9.86 -15.01 -19.24
CA TYR A 204 -9.37 -16.32 -18.83
C TYR A 204 -10.45 -17.39 -18.79
N THR A 205 -11.72 -16.99 -18.65
CA THR A 205 -12.85 -17.92 -18.68
C THR A 205 -13.25 -18.31 -20.11
N SER A 206 -12.92 -17.47 -21.10
CA SER A 206 -13.20 -17.78 -22.52
C SER A 206 -12.23 -18.80 -23.13
N ASP A 207 -11.02 -18.95 -22.55
CA ASP A 207 -9.96 -19.85 -23.06
C ASP A 207 -9.84 -21.18 -22.27
N ALA A 208 -10.55 -21.31 -21.16
CA ALA A 208 -10.47 -22.51 -20.31
C ALA A 208 -11.85 -22.83 -19.71
N ALA A 209 -12.56 -23.73 -20.35
CA ALA A 209 -13.79 -24.35 -19.82
C ALA A 209 -13.54 -25.17 -18.52
N ASP A 210 -12.31 -25.25 -18.01
CA ASP A 210 -11.91 -26.18 -16.92
C ASP A 210 -11.25 -25.56 -15.69
N ASP A 211 -11.07 -24.23 -15.58
CA ASP A 211 -10.46 -23.64 -14.36
C ASP A 211 -11.31 -22.48 -13.82
N LEU A 212 -12.41 -22.84 -13.15
CA LEU A 212 -13.37 -21.95 -12.45
C LEU A 212 -12.75 -21.27 -11.21
N ARG A 213 -11.63 -20.58 -11.36
CA ARG A 213 -10.98 -19.86 -10.26
C ARG A 213 -10.96 -18.33 -10.41
N CYS A 214 -11.56 -17.80 -11.43
CA CYS A 214 -11.89 -16.36 -11.48
C CYS A 214 -13.26 -16.07 -10.94
#